data_5d12c86e3ab5fc98e80bed53f1188e21
#
_entry.id   5d12c86e3ab5fc98e80bed53f1188e21
#
_cell.length_a   1.000
_cell.length_b   1.000
_cell.length_c   1.000
_cell.angle_alpha   90.00
_cell.angle_beta   90.00
_cell.angle_gamma   90.00
#
_symmetry.space_group_name_H-M   'P 1'
#
loop_
_entity.id
_entity.type
_entity.pdbx_description
1 polymer ?
#
loop_
_entity_poly.entity_id
_entity_poly.type
_entity_poly.pdbx_seq_one_letter_code
_entity_poly.pdbx_strand_id
1 'polypeptide(L)'
;MKKNILLLINGFGIEQKDSYNVYKKELMPNLDRLTKDGFFSSLTSNYLDYKDAYRDFSIGIKMPLSYSIISNNIYNETYKNNQVLQYAIQQTNNNKSKLHIICYWDNSTTIEHLSVYLKYILTYINTKVCLHLIFTQKSLNDYKIMLPYFNTLNYEVSSKVKIGLITGENNINNLSTLRDYIRSFVTVVGEKWKDIEKRFNTCVSTRTTPNNMRTFMLNSDFALENNDQILFFNYSNVNVDQFIDEINIQKYKALDINSIGYYSLFPVKSHKKIPFMNNFAVSSTYALNSLKSINSKCLILDKKSRCPFINYYFT
;
A
#
# COMPACT_ATOMS: atom_id res chain seq x y z
N MET A 1 13.31 36.95 -16.51
CA MET A 1 13.13 35.95 -15.43
C MET A 1 13.66 34.61 -15.94
N LYS A 2 14.71 34.05 -15.34
CA LYS A 2 15.21 32.72 -15.74
C LYS A 2 14.23 31.67 -15.28
N LYS A 3 13.81 30.79 -16.18
CA LYS A 3 12.94 29.65 -15.87
C LYS A 3 13.82 28.40 -15.81
N ASN A 4 13.72 27.63 -14.75
CA ASN A 4 14.40 26.34 -14.62
C ASN A 4 13.35 25.23 -14.77
N ILE A 5 13.66 24.21 -15.54
CA ILE A 5 12.84 23.01 -15.72
C ILE A 5 13.63 21.84 -15.14
N LEU A 6 13.06 21.15 -14.16
CA LEU A 6 13.58 19.90 -13.65
C LEU A 6 12.74 18.76 -14.21
N LEU A 7 13.37 17.87 -14.99
CA LEU A 7 12.72 16.71 -15.58
C LEU A 7 13.19 15.44 -14.87
N LEU A 8 12.30 14.80 -14.11
CA LEU A 8 12.55 13.52 -13.47
C LEU A 8 11.91 12.40 -14.29
N ILE A 9 12.73 11.54 -14.89
CA ILE A 9 12.26 10.41 -15.70
C ILE A 9 12.45 9.12 -14.91
N ASN A 10 11.36 8.51 -14.51
CA ASN A 10 11.36 7.25 -13.80
C ASN A 10 11.28 6.06 -14.75
N GLY A 11 12.02 5.00 -14.46
CA GLY A 11 12.05 3.78 -15.29
C GLY A 11 12.89 3.92 -16.55
N PHE A 12 13.63 5.00 -16.68
CA PHE A 12 14.52 5.28 -17.79
C PHE A 12 15.93 4.80 -17.43
N GLY A 13 16.13 3.46 -17.49
CA GLY A 13 17.42 2.86 -17.18
C GLY A 13 18.50 3.24 -18.19
N ILE A 14 19.64 3.74 -17.71
CA ILE A 14 20.84 3.88 -18.52
C ILE A 14 21.64 2.60 -18.35
N GLU A 15 21.47 1.67 -19.27
CA GLU A 15 22.23 0.43 -19.30
C GLU A 15 23.46 0.56 -20.20
N GLN A 16 24.60 0.01 -19.75
CA GLN A 16 25.84 0.03 -20.53
C GLN A 16 25.82 -0.95 -21.72
N LYS A 17 24.87 -1.89 -21.75
CA LYS A 17 24.74 -2.86 -22.86
C LYS A 17 23.62 -2.43 -23.80
N ASP A 18 24.02 -2.10 -25.02
CA ASP A 18 23.21 -1.46 -26.08
C ASP A 18 21.94 -2.18 -26.58
N SER A 19 21.78 -3.47 -26.29
CA SER A 19 20.73 -4.25 -26.96
C SER A 19 19.30 -4.05 -26.41
N TYR A 20 19.15 -3.56 -25.17
CA TYR A 20 17.85 -3.40 -24.50
C TYR A 20 17.60 -2.00 -23.94
N ASN A 21 18.52 -1.07 -24.17
CA ASN A 21 18.36 0.30 -23.66
C ASN A 21 17.31 1.07 -24.46
N VAL A 22 16.23 1.47 -23.80
CA VAL A 22 15.17 2.31 -24.38
C VAL A 22 15.70 3.69 -24.79
N TYR A 23 16.77 4.16 -24.14
CA TYR A 23 17.45 5.40 -24.49
C TYR A 23 18.44 5.18 -25.63
N LYS A 24 17.94 5.34 -26.84
CA LYS A 24 18.78 5.47 -28.03
C LYS A 24 18.70 6.91 -28.53
N LYS A 25 19.87 7.56 -28.68
CA LYS A 25 19.96 8.95 -29.15
C LYS A 25 19.19 9.16 -30.44
N GLU A 26 19.25 8.19 -31.34
CA GLU A 26 18.54 8.22 -32.63
C GLU A 26 17.01 8.19 -32.49
N LEU A 27 16.50 7.59 -31.42
CA LEU A 27 15.06 7.47 -31.17
C LEU A 27 14.49 8.62 -30.34
N MET A 28 15.36 9.41 -29.70
CA MET A 28 14.96 10.48 -28.76
C MET A 28 15.71 11.79 -28.98
N PRO A 29 15.64 12.37 -30.20
CA PRO A 29 16.44 13.55 -30.56
C PRO A 29 16.14 14.78 -29.69
N ASN A 30 14.91 14.94 -29.21
CA ASN A 30 14.54 16.07 -28.36
C ASN A 30 15.15 15.91 -26.93
N LEU A 31 15.20 14.68 -26.42
CA LEU A 31 15.82 14.43 -25.12
C LEU A 31 17.35 14.58 -25.21
N ASP A 32 17.96 14.09 -26.30
CA ASP A 32 19.40 14.28 -26.56
C ASP A 32 19.77 15.78 -26.65
N ARG A 33 18.90 16.60 -27.31
CA ARG A 33 19.09 18.05 -27.33
C ARG A 33 19.00 18.64 -25.90
N LEU A 34 17.99 18.26 -25.11
CA LEU A 34 17.83 18.76 -23.73
C LEU A 34 19.02 18.38 -22.85
N THR A 35 19.59 17.20 -23.04
CA THR A 35 20.79 16.76 -22.28
C THR A 35 22.06 17.51 -22.68
N LYS A 36 22.14 17.98 -23.93
CA LYS A 36 23.26 18.83 -24.44
C LYS A 36 23.15 20.28 -24.00
N ASP A 37 21.92 20.81 -24.02
CA ASP A 37 21.66 22.23 -23.72
C ASP A 37 21.48 22.49 -22.21
N GLY A 38 21.24 21.44 -21.42
CA GLY A 38 20.99 21.50 -20.00
C GLY A 38 22.01 20.74 -19.18
N PHE A 39 21.73 20.58 -17.89
CA PHE A 39 22.47 19.71 -17.01
C PHE A 39 21.78 18.34 -16.96
N PHE A 40 22.53 17.27 -17.24
CA PHE A 40 22.05 15.90 -17.16
C PHE A 40 22.87 15.12 -16.13
N SER A 41 22.17 14.39 -15.27
CA SER A 41 22.78 13.47 -14.30
C SER A 41 21.93 12.22 -14.16
N SER A 42 22.58 11.08 -13.96
CA SER A 42 21.91 9.84 -13.57
C SER A 42 21.84 9.75 -12.06
N LEU A 43 20.66 9.43 -11.54
CA LEU A 43 20.46 9.12 -10.13
C LEU A 43 20.48 7.61 -9.96
N THR A 44 21.47 7.09 -9.26
CA THR A 44 21.49 5.68 -8.86
C THR A 44 20.59 5.52 -7.65
N SER A 45 19.53 4.74 -7.80
CA SER A 45 18.57 4.50 -6.72
C SER A 45 18.58 3.02 -6.35
N ASN A 46 18.87 2.72 -5.10
CA ASN A 46 18.71 1.39 -4.50
C ASN A 46 17.29 1.18 -3.94
N TYR A 47 16.35 2.05 -4.32
CA TYR A 47 14.98 1.97 -3.84
C TYR A 47 14.20 0.90 -4.59
N LEU A 48 13.49 0.07 -3.85
CA LEU A 48 12.50 -0.87 -4.39
C LEU A 48 11.24 -0.13 -4.89
N ASP A 49 11.01 1.11 -4.41
CA ASP A 49 9.88 1.94 -4.78
C ASP A 49 10.31 3.35 -5.20
N TYR A 50 9.78 3.81 -6.33
CA TYR A 50 9.94 5.19 -6.79
C TYR A 50 9.40 6.22 -5.77
N LYS A 51 8.44 5.85 -4.94
CA LYS A 51 7.86 6.70 -3.89
C LYS A 51 8.90 7.10 -2.85
N ASP A 52 9.75 6.16 -2.45
CA ASP A 52 10.84 6.44 -1.52
C ASP A 52 11.90 7.34 -2.16
N ALA A 53 12.19 7.14 -3.45
CA ALA A 53 13.11 8.02 -4.19
C ALA A 53 12.56 9.45 -4.30
N TYR A 54 11.27 9.62 -4.59
CA TYR A 54 10.63 10.95 -4.62
C TYR A 54 10.62 11.61 -3.25
N ARG A 55 10.35 10.86 -2.19
CA ARG A 55 10.42 11.37 -0.82
C ARG A 55 11.81 11.90 -0.52
N ASP A 56 12.85 11.09 -0.71
CA ASP A 56 14.23 11.46 -0.39
C ASP A 56 14.69 12.63 -1.25
N PHE A 57 14.29 12.66 -2.52
CA PHE A 57 14.53 13.79 -3.40
C PHE A 57 13.85 15.09 -2.89
N SER A 58 12.59 15.00 -2.44
CA SER A 58 11.85 16.15 -1.95
C SER A 58 12.43 16.75 -0.66
N ILE A 59 13.09 15.92 0.13
CA ILE A 59 13.68 16.29 1.43
C ILE A 59 15.16 16.65 1.29
N GLY A 60 15.82 16.14 0.24
CA GLY A 60 17.26 16.32 0.00
C GLY A 60 18.17 15.43 0.85
N ILE A 61 17.62 14.51 1.61
CA ILE A 61 18.34 13.52 2.42
C ILE A 61 17.75 12.14 2.28
N LYS A 62 18.58 11.11 2.41
CA LYS A 62 18.15 9.71 2.43
C LYS A 62 17.44 9.40 3.75
N MET A 63 16.20 8.98 3.67
CA MET A 63 15.39 8.61 4.84
C MET A 63 15.29 7.09 4.99
N PRO A 64 15.11 6.58 6.22
CA PRO A 64 14.85 5.16 6.42
C PRO A 64 13.64 4.70 5.61
N LEU A 65 13.77 3.58 4.92
CA LEU A 65 12.65 2.95 4.23
C LEU A 65 11.58 2.51 5.24
N SER A 66 10.32 2.55 4.84
CA SER A 66 9.20 2.10 5.70
C SER A 66 9.42 0.68 6.22
N TYR A 67 9.95 -0.21 5.37
CA TYR A 67 10.32 -1.57 5.78
C TYR A 67 11.39 -1.60 6.86
N SER A 68 12.42 -0.77 6.75
CA SER A 68 13.49 -0.67 7.76
C SER A 68 12.96 -0.15 9.09
N ILE A 69 12.01 0.79 9.06
CA ILE A 69 11.35 1.28 10.28
C ILE A 69 10.63 0.12 10.99
N ILE A 70 9.86 -0.66 10.24
CA ILE A 70 9.13 -1.80 10.82
C ILE A 70 10.09 -2.90 11.28
N SER A 71 11.12 -3.24 10.48
CA SER A 71 12.15 -4.21 10.90
C SER A 71 12.82 -3.80 12.22
N ASN A 72 13.18 -2.51 12.36
CA ASN A 72 13.74 -2.00 13.60
C ASN A 72 12.76 -2.06 14.77
N ASN A 73 11.48 -1.76 14.54
CA ASN A 73 10.46 -1.86 15.56
C ASN A 73 10.25 -3.31 16.01
N ILE A 74 10.34 -4.26 15.09
CA ILE A 74 10.26 -5.69 15.39
C ILE A 74 11.50 -6.13 16.18
N TYR A 75 12.70 -5.75 15.70
CA TYR A 75 13.96 -6.08 16.36
C TYR A 75 14.04 -5.56 17.80
N ASN A 76 13.61 -4.31 18.03
CA ASN A 76 13.58 -3.67 19.34
C ASN A 76 12.29 -3.95 20.13
N GLU A 77 11.39 -4.75 19.59
CA GLU A 77 10.06 -5.07 20.17
C GLU A 77 9.17 -3.86 20.48
N THR A 78 9.48 -2.67 19.94
CA THR A 78 8.75 -1.43 20.24
C THR A 78 7.31 -1.44 19.73
N TYR A 79 6.99 -2.27 18.73
CA TYR A 79 5.62 -2.46 18.25
C TYR A 79 4.67 -2.98 19.34
N LYS A 80 5.18 -3.72 20.34
CA LYS A 80 4.39 -4.24 21.46
C LYS A 80 3.83 -3.11 22.34
N ASN A 81 4.52 -1.98 22.41
CA ASN A 81 4.14 -0.81 23.20
C ASN A 81 3.43 0.27 22.36
N ASN A 82 3.07 -0.05 21.10
CA ASN A 82 2.42 0.90 20.23
C ASN A 82 0.97 1.15 20.66
N GLN A 83 0.69 2.38 21.08
CA GLN A 83 -0.62 2.76 21.62
C GLN A 83 -1.76 2.58 20.62
N VAL A 84 -1.53 2.85 19.32
CA VAL A 84 -2.55 2.70 18.27
C VAL A 84 -2.92 1.23 18.09
N LEU A 85 -1.92 0.33 18.07
CA LEU A 85 -2.15 -1.11 17.97
C LEU A 85 -2.90 -1.66 19.19
N GLN A 86 -2.42 -1.27 20.40
CA GLN A 86 -3.06 -1.68 21.65
C GLN A 86 -4.51 -1.18 21.73
N TYR A 87 -4.75 0.08 21.31
CA TYR A 87 -6.09 0.64 21.30
C TYR A 87 -7.01 -0.08 20.31
N ALA A 88 -6.53 -0.40 19.09
CA ALA A 88 -7.31 -1.18 18.12
C ALA A 88 -7.71 -2.55 18.68
N ILE A 89 -6.78 -3.26 19.34
CA ILE A 89 -7.06 -4.56 19.99
C ILE A 89 -8.08 -4.39 21.13
N GLN A 90 -7.89 -3.38 21.98
CA GLN A 90 -8.80 -3.09 23.09
C GLN A 90 -10.21 -2.78 22.63
N GLN A 91 -10.37 -1.92 21.61
CA GLN A 91 -11.70 -1.59 21.05
C GLN A 91 -12.37 -2.85 20.47
N THR A 92 -11.61 -3.67 19.75
CA THR A 92 -12.13 -4.93 19.21
C THR A 92 -12.66 -5.85 20.32
N ASN A 93 -11.89 -5.99 21.40
CA ASN A 93 -12.29 -6.85 22.55
C ASN A 93 -13.49 -6.28 23.31
N ASN A 94 -13.47 -4.97 23.60
CA ASN A 94 -14.56 -4.30 24.34
C ASN A 94 -15.89 -4.40 23.61
N ASN A 95 -15.85 -4.24 22.30
CA ASN A 95 -17.03 -4.29 21.44
C ASN A 95 -17.42 -5.74 21.07
N LYS A 96 -16.60 -6.73 21.41
CA LYS A 96 -16.76 -8.14 20.97
C LYS A 96 -16.90 -8.25 19.44
N SER A 97 -16.25 -7.36 18.72
CA SER A 97 -16.30 -7.20 17.26
C SER A 97 -15.14 -7.91 16.56
N LYS A 98 -15.00 -7.77 15.25
CA LYS A 98 -13.89 -8.34 14.49
C LYS A 98 -12.81 -7.28 14.26
N LEU A 99 -11.56 -7.74 14.14
CA LEU A 99 -10.46 -6.93 13.60
C LEU A 99 -10.22 -7.34 12.16
N HIS A 100 -10.47 -6.43 11.23
CA HIS A 100 -10.13 -6.59 9.82
C HIS A 100 -8.74 -6.02 9.57
N ILE A 101 -7.82 -6.82 9.04
CA ILE A 101 -6.49 -6.37 8.62
C ILE A 101 -6.48 -6.37 7.10
N ILE A 102 -6.36 -5.20 6.49
CA ILE A 102 -6.22 -5.03 5.04
C ILE A 102 -4.74 -4.84 4.74
N CYS A 103 -4.08 -5.91 4.29
CA CYS A 103 -2.65 -5.94 4.03
C CYS A 103 -2.35 -5.65 2.55
N TYR A 104 -1.58 -4.60 2.30
CA TYR A 104 -0.99 -4.33 1.00
C TYR A 104 0.29 -5.15 0.87
N TRP A 105 0.18 -6.27 0.16
CA TRP A 105 1.27 -7.22 0.00
C TRP A 105 2.20 -6.79 -1.12
N ASP A 106 3.35 -6.27 -0.76
CA ASP A 106 4.38 -5.81 -1.69
C ASP A 106 5.41 -6.90 -2.03
N ASN A 107 5.88 -7.65 -1.00
CA ASN A 107 6.96 -8.63 -1.13
C ASN A 107 6.98 -9.61 0.07
N SER A 108 7.99 -10.49 0.14
CA SER A 108 8.17 -11.44 1.24
C SER A 108 8.28 -10.77 2.61
N THR A 109 9.03 -9.66 2.70
CA THR A 109 9.22 -8.91 3.96
C THR A 109 7.89 -8.42 4.53
N THR A 110 6.91 -8.06 3.67
CA THR A 110 5.55 -7.70 4.12
C THR A 110 4.92 -8.83 4.93
N ILE A 111 5.06 -10.07 4.46
CA ILE A 111 4.46 -11.24 5.13
C ILE A 111 5.21 -11.59 6.42
N GLU A 112 6.52 -11.48 6.42
CA GLU A 112 7.34 -11.68 7.63
C GLU A 112 6.93 -10.69 8.72
N HIS A 113 6.82 -9.40 8.39
CA HIS A 113 6.36 -8.38 9.33
C HIS A 113 4.92 -8.64 9.78
N LEU A 114 4.02 -8.93 8.84
CA LEU A 114 2.62 -9.23 9.15
C LEU A 114 2.50 -10.43 10.10
N SER A 115 3.29 -11.50 9.90
CA SER A 115 3.29 -12.68 10.76
C SER A 115 3.67 -12.33 12.20
N VAL A 116 4.67 -11.46 12.40
CA VAL A 116 5.08 -11.00 13.74
C VAL A 116 3.95 -10.19 14.40
N TYR A 117 3.34 -9.26 13.69
CA TYR A 117 2.22 -8.47 14.21
C TYR A 117 0.99 -9.34 14.50
N LEU A 118 0.67 -10.31 13.63
CA LEU A 118 -0.43 -11.24 13.84
C LEU A 118 -0.22 -12.09 15.10
N LYS A 119 0.99 -12.64 15.30
CA LYS A 119 1.31 -13.40 16.52
C LYS A 119 1.06 -12.57 17.77
N TYR A 120 1.50 -11.30 17.78
CA TYR A 120 1.23 -10.39 18.89
C TYR A 120 -0.26 -10.10 19.06
N ILE A 121 -0.97 -9.74 17.99
CA ILE A 121 -2.40 -9.46 18.02
C ILE A 121 -3.16 -10.66 18.60
N LEU A 122 -2.86 -11.88 18.12
CA LEU A 122 -3.52 -13.11 18.56
C LEU A 122 -3.30 -13.47 20.03
N THR A 123 -2.23 -12.95 20.63
CA THR A 123 -1.97 -13.12 22.08
C THR A 123 -2.99 -12.34 22.92
N TYR A 124 -3.44 -11.18 22.43
CA TYR A 124 -4.27 -10.26 23.21
C TYR A 124 -5.72 -10.13 22.70
N ILE A 125 -6.00 -10.59 21.48
CA ILE A 125 -7.35 -10.51 20.93
C ILE A 125 -8.18 -11.74 21.34
N ASN A 126 -9.42 -11.49 21.80
CA ASN A 126 -10.35 -12.53 22.22
C ASN A 126 -11.38 -12.89 21.17
N THR A 127 -11.42 -12.14 20.08
CA THR A 127 -12.40 -12.24 19.00
C THR A 127 -11.73 -12.71 17.69
N LYS A 128 -12.45 -12.63 16.56
CA LYS A 128 -11.94 -13.03 15.25
C LYS A 128 -11.09 -11.94 14.60
N VAL A 129 -10.04 -12.36 13.91
CA VAL A 129 -9.26 -11.52 13.00
C VAL A 129 -9.57 -11.95 11.57
N CYS A 130 -9.93 -10.97 10.73
CA CYS A 130 -10.21 -11.19 9.31
C CYS A 130 -9.09 -10.55 8.49
N LEU A 131 -8.31 -11.36 7.78
CA LEU A 131 -7.20 -10.88 6.96
C LEU A 131 -7.64 -10.75 5.50
N HIS A 132 -7.39 -9.59 4.92
CA HIS A 132 -7.64 -9.29 3.50
C HIS A 132 -6.33 -8.91 2.83
N LEU A 133 -6.07 -9.48 1.64
CA LEU A 133 -4.81 -9.29 0.94
C LEU A 133 -5.02 -8.49 -0.35
N ILE A 134 -4.27 -7.42 -0.51
CA ILE A 134 -4.22 -6.61 -1.73
C ILE A 134 -2.82 -6.77 -2.32
N PHE A 135 -2.72 -7.47 -3.44
CA PHE A 135 -1.46 -7.61 -4.15
C PHE A 135 -1.12 -6.34 -4.89
N THR A 136 0.00 -5.73 -4.56
CA THR A 136 0.47 -4.51 -5.20
C THR A 136 1.26 -4.79 -6.48
N GLN A 137 1.61 -3.74 -7.21
CA GLN A 137 2.46 -3.84 -8.39
C GLN A 137 3.86 -4.41 -8.07
N LYS A 138 4.28 -4.32 -6.81
CA LYS A 138 5.56 -4.84 -6.33
C LYS A 138 5.49 -6.31 -5.93
N SER A 139 4.29 -6.86 -5.80
CA SER A 139 4.10 -8.27 -5.49
C SER A 139 4.83 -9.14 -6.50
N LEU A 140 5.34 -10.27 -6.05
CA LEU A 140 6.04 -11.21 -6.90
C LEU A 140 5.18 -11.57 -8.12
N ASN A 141 5.72 -11.39 -9.32
CA ASN A 141 5.02 -11.72 -10.57
C ASN A 141 4.80 -13.22 -10.75
N ASP A 142 5.49 -14.05 -9.95
CA ASP A 142 5.37 -15.49 -10.00
C ASP A 142 4.55 -16.01 -8.82
N TYR A 143 3.32 -16.46 -9.11
CA TYR A 143 2.42 -17.08 -8.13
C TYR A 143 3.02 -18.30 -7.42
N LYS A 144 3.94 -19.03 -8.09
CA LYS A 144 4.62 -20.17 -7.48
C LYS A 144 5.52 -19.75 -6.34
N ILE A 145 6.14 -18.56 -6.44
CA ILE A 145 6.95 -17.99 -5.37
C ILE A 145 6.06 -17.47 -4.23
N MET A 146 4.86 -16.99 -4.54
CA MET A 146 3.92 -16.48 -3.54
C MET A 146 3.26 -17.58 -2.69
N LEU A 147 3.03 -18.75 -3.29
CA LEU A 147 2.31 -19.85 -2.65
C LEU A 147 2.96 -20.34 -1.34
N PRO A 148 4.29 -20.53 -1.24
CA PRO A 148 4.93 -20.88 0.03
C PRO A 148 4.69 -19.87 1.14
N TYR A 149 4.77 -18.56 0.84
CA TYR A 149 4.50 -17.51 1.84
C TYR A 149 3.04 -17.50 2.26
N PHE A 150 2.13 -17.72 1.31
CA PHE A 150 0.72 -17.84 1.62
C PHE A 150 0.45 -19.08 2.52
N ASN A 151 1.07 -20.21 2.24
CA ASN A 151 0.93 -21.42 3.03
C ASN A 151 1.53 -21.23 4.43
N THR A 152 2.68 -20.56 4.56
CA THR A 152 3.26 -20.20 5.87
C THR A 152 2.29 -19.34 6.66
N LEU A 153 1.74 -18.29 6.06
CA LEU A 153 0.75 -17.45 6.70
C LEU A 153 -0.50 -18.24 7.11
N ASN A 154 -0.99 -19.10 6.24
CA ASN A 154 -2.17 -19.94 6.51
C ASN A 154 -1.91 -20.98 7.60
N TYR A 155 -0.69 -21.52 7.70
CA TYR A 155 -0.28 -22.47 8.75
C TYR A 155 -0.10 -21.79 10.11
N GLU A 156 0.52 -20.59 10.14
CA GLU A 156 0.71 -19.81 11.38
C GLU A 156 -0.60 -19.19 11.89
N VAL A 157 -1.60 -19.13 11.04
CA VAL A 157 -2.91 -18.55 11.32
C VAL A 157 -3.73 -19.52 12.19
N SER A 158 -3.98 -19.10 13.43
CA SER A 158 -4.81 -19.86 14.38
C SER A 158 -6.27 -19.96 13.92
N SER A 159 -7.06 -20.77 14.63
CA SER A 159 -8.51 -20.84 14.39
C SER A 159 -9.22 -19.46 14.50
N LYS A 160 -8.59 -18.48 15.16
CA LYS A 160 -9.10 -17.11 15.30
C LYS A 160 -8.92 -16.25 14.05
N VAL A 161 -8.01 -16.59 13.12
CA VAL A 161 -7.77 -15.80 11.91
C VAL A 161 -8.41 -16.48 10.70
N LYS A 162 -9.09 -15.69 9.90
CA LYS A 162 -9.68 -16.11 8.62
C LYS A 162 -9.19 -15.22 7.50
N ILE A 163 -8.65 -15.83 6.44
CA ILE A 163 -8.33 -15.10 5.23
C ILE A 163 -9.63 -14.92 4.46
N GLY A 164 -10.06 -13.68 4.31
CA GLY A 164 -11.32 -13.32 3.65
C GLY A 164 -11.14 -13.02 2.17
N LEU A 165 -10.94 -11.74 1.84
CA LEU A 165 -10.81 -11.25 0.46
C LEU A 165 -9.37 -11.22 -0.01
N ILE A 166 -9.18 -11.55 -1.27
CA ILE A 166 -7.92 -11.36 -1.99
C ILE A 166 -8.23 -10.60 -3.29
N THR A 167 -7.41 -9.60 -3.61
CA THR A 167 -7.56 -8.78 -4.82
C THR A 167 -6.23 -8.19 -5.27
N GLY A 168 -6.17 -7.69 -6.50
CA GLY A 168 -5.07 -6.86 -6.97
C GLY A 168 -5.30 -5.37 -6.72
N GLU A 169 -4.22 -4.61 -6.53
CA GLU A 169 -4.24 -3.17 -6.25
C GLU A 169 -4.99 -2.36 -7.33
N ASN A 170 -4.93 -2.78 -8.59
CA ASN A 170 -5.63 -2.09 -9.68
C ASN A 170 -7.16 -2.11 -9.51
N ASN A 171 -7.71 -3.13 -8.83
CA ASN A 171 -9.14 -3.17 -8.53
C ASN A 171 -9.52 -2.19 -7.41
N ILE A 172 -8.60 -1.90 -6.50
CA ILE A 172 -8.82 -0.91 -5.43
C ILE A 172 -8.68 0.52 -5.97
N ASN A 173 -7.81 0.72 -6.96
CA ASN A 173 -7.55 2.02 -7.58
C ASN A 173 -8.59 2.41 -8.66
N ASN A 174 -9.45 1.49 -9.07
CA ASN A 174 -10.52 1.73 -10.03
C ASN A 174 -11.88 1.71 -9.32
N LEU A 175 -12.65 2.79 -9.44
CA LEU A 175 -13.90 2.98 -8.69
C LEU A 175 -14.94 1.88 -8.94
N SER A 176 -15.08 1.38 -10.17
CA SER A 176 -16.07 0.33 -10.48
C SER A 176 -15.74 -1.00 -9.80
N THR A 177 -14.48 -1.43 -9.87
CA THR A 177 -14.01 -2.66 -9.23
C THR A 177 -13.85 -2.53 -7.73
N LEU A 178 -13.55 -1.31 -7.22
CA LEU A 178 -13.59 -1.01 -5.79
C LEU A 178 -15.00 -1.23 -5.21
N ARG A 179 -16.05 -0.82 -5.93
CA ARG A 179 -17.43 -1.10 -5.52
C ARG A 179 -17.72 -2.58 -5.36
N ASP A 180 -17.24 -3.40 -6.29
CA ASP A 180 -17.39 -4.85 -6.20
C ASP A 180 -16.62 -5.42 -5.00
N TYR A 181 -15.40 -4.91 -4.74
CA TYR A 181 -14.63 -5.28 -3.56
C TYR A 181 -15.37 -4.91 -2.27
N ILE A 182 -15.86 -3.66 -2.15
CA ILE A 182 -16.59 -3.19 -0.97
C ILE A 182 -17.89 -3.98 -0.78
N ARG A 183 -18.63 -4.24 -1.86
CA ARG A 183 -19.81 -5.10 -1.77
C ARG A 183 -19.46 -6.47 -1.21
N SER A 184 -18.39 -7.09 -1.72
CA SER A 184 -17.92 -8.39 -1.21
C SER A 184 -17.47 -8.29 0.25
N PHE A 185 -16.83 -7.20 0.64
CA PHE A 185 -16.33 -6.95 1.99
C PHE A 185 -17.47 -6.81 3.01
N VAL A 186 -18.55 -6.14 2.63
CA VAL A 186 -19.71 -5.88 3.52
C VAL A 186 -20.70 -7.04 3.49
N THR A 187 -21.01 -7.60 2.31
CA THR A 187 -22.13 -8.55 2.16
C THR A 187 -21.71 -10.00 1.93
N VAL A 188 -20.39 -10.25 1.76
CA VAL A 188 -19.85 -11.59 1.45
C VAL A 188 -20.46 -12.17 0.15
N VAL A 189 -20.76 -11.30 -0.81
CA VAL A 189 -21.26 -11.68 -2.14
C VAL A 189 -20.18 -11.48 -3.18
N GLY A 190 -19.80 -12.54 -3.88
CA GLY A 190 -18.77 -12.49 -4.92
C GLY A 190 -18.21 -13.86 -5.27
N GLU A 191 -17.14 -13.88 -6.06
CA GLU A 191 -16.45 -15.09 -6.48
C GLU A 191 -15.82 -15.80 -5.28
N LYS A 192 -16.05 -17.12 -5.14
CA LYS A 192 -15.53 -17.95 -4.03
C LYS A 192 -14.56 -19.00 -4.55
N TRP A 193 -13.43 -19.13 -3.90
CA TRP A 193 -12.45 -20.17 -4.16
C TRP A 193 -12.11 -20.92 -2.87
N LYS A 194 -12.15 -22.24 -2.91
CA LYS A 194 -11.74 -23.09 -1.78
C LYS A 194 -10.24 -23.37 -1.79
N ASP A 195 -9.63 -23.28 -2.96
CA ASP A 195 -8.25 -23.68 -3.22
C ASP A 195 -7.50 -22.52 -3.89
N ILE A 196 -6.57 -21.92 -3.14
CA ILE A 196 -5.76 -20.80 -3.59
C ILE A 196 -4.78 -21.21 -4.70
N GLU A 197 -4.27 -22.43 -4.65
CA GLU A 197 -3.32 -22.93 -5.66
C GLU A 197 -4.00 -23.05 -7.01
N LYS A 198 -5.21 -23.61 -7.06
CA LYS A 198 -6.00 -23.64 -8.28
C LYS A 198 -6.28 -22.24 -8.82
N ARG A 199 -6.58 -21.29 -7.93
CA ARG A 199 -6.79 -19.90 -8.33
C ARG A 199 -5.53 -19.28 -8.94
N PHE A 200 -4.37 -19.48 -8.30
CA PHE A 200 -3.10 -18.99 -8.81
C PHE A 200 -2.73 -19.64 -10.14
N ASN A 201 -2.94 -20.95 -10.30
CA ASN A 201 -2.74 -21.64 -11.57
C ASN A 201 -3.64 -21.09 -12.68
N THR A 202 -4.89 -20.71 -12.37
CA THR A 202 -5.78 -20.02 -13.31
C THR A 202 -5.22 -18.66 -13.71
N CYS A 203 -4.70 -17.88 -12.76
CA CYS A 203 -4.07 -16.59 -13.07
C CYS A 203 -2.83 -16.75 -13.96
N VAL A 204 -2.00 -17.76 -13.71
CA VAL A 204 -0.84 -18.09 -14.55
C VAL A 204 -1.29 -18.42 -15.98
N SER A 205 -2.28 -19.31 -16.14
CA SER A 205 -2.77 -19.72 -17.46
C SER A 205 -3.39 -18.56 -18.25
N THR A 206 -4.04 -17.62 -17.56
CA THR A 206 -4.64 -16.42 -18.16
C THR A 206 -3.66 -15.24 -18.25
N ARG A 207 -2.40 -15.42 -17.87
CA ARG A 207 -1.37 -14.36 -17.81
C ARG A 207 -1.81 -13.13 -16.98
N THR A 208 -2.62 -13.36 -15.97
CA THR A 208 -3.07 -12.29 -15.05
C THR A 208 -1.98 -12.02 -14.02
N THR A 209 -1.48 -10.80 -13.94
CA THR A 209 -0.50 -10.41 -12.92
C THR A 209 -1.18 -10.21 -11.54
N PRO A 210 -0.45 -10.38 -10.42
CA PRO A 210 -1.03 -10.27 -9.08
C PRO A 210 -1.80 -8.96 -8.83
N ASN A 211 -1.26 -7.81 -9.26
CA ASN A 211 -1.90 -6.51 -9.13
C ASN A 211 -3.18 -6.33 -9.98
N ASN A 212 -3.41 -7.21 -10.96
CA ASN A 212 -4.62 -7.24 -11.79
C ASN A 212 -5.58 -8.38 -11.42
N MET A 213 -5.26 -9.15 -10.37
CA MET A 213 -6.09 -10.26 -9.93
C MET A 213 -7.47 -9.77 -9.48
N ARG A 214 -8.53 -10.33 -10.08
CA ARG A 214 -9.91 -10.00 -9.67
C ARG A 214 -10.17 -10.41 -8.23
N THR A 215 -11.04 -9.66 -7.56
CA THR A 215 -11.45 -9.93 -6.18
C THR A 215 -12.11 -11.30 -6.06
N PHE A 216 -11.69 -12.07 -5.08
CA PHE A 216 -12.31 -13.33 -4.70
C PHE A 216 -12.21 -13.58 -3.19
N MET A 217 -13.01 -14.51 -2.69
CA MET A 217 -13.08 -14.91 -1.30
C MET A 217 -12.54 -16.31 -1.09
N LEU A 218 -11.74 -16.50 -0.04
CA LEU A 218 -11.38 -17.84 0.45
C LEU A 218 -12.30 -18.29 1.58
N ASN A 219 -12.81 -17.38 2.36
CA ASN A 219 -13.70 -17.63 3.48
C ASN A 219 -14.89 -16.68 3.39
N SER A 220 -16.01 -17.03 3.98
CA SER A 220 -17.21 -16.20 4.05
C SER A 220 -17.52 -15.65 5.45
N ASP A 221 -16.69 -15.94 6.45
CA ASP A 221 -16.91 -15.56 7.83
C ASP A 221 -16.16 -14.26 8.19
N PHE A 222 -16.35 -13.22 7.35
CA PHE A 222 -15.68 -11.93 7.49
C PHE A 222 -16.57 -10.71 7.18
N ALA A 223 -17.88 -10.87 7.05
CA ALA A 223 -18.75 -9.72 6.78
C ALA A 223 -18.45 -8.57 7.73
N LEU A 224 -18.36 -7.35 7.19
CA LEU A 224 -18.18 -6.15 8.01
C LEU A 224 -19.46 -5.90 8.81
N GLU A 225 -19.32 -5.68 10.10
CA GLU A 225 -20.41 -5.44 11.04
C GLU A 225 -20.17 -4.15 11.85
N ASN A 226 -21.19 -3.71 12.56
CA ASN A 226 -21.09 -2.56 13.44
C ASN A 226 -20.01 -2.79 14.52
N ASN A 227 -19.27 -1.75 14.84
CA ASN A 227 -18.17 -1.74 15.81
C ASN A 227 -16.91 -2.52 15.39
N ASP A 228 -16.89 -3.12 14.20
CA ASP A 228 -15.68 -3.73 13.68
C ASP A 228 -14.55 -2.70 13.54
N GLN A 229 -13.32 -3.19 13.67
CA GLN A 229 -12.12 -2.36 13.57
C GLN A 229 -11.36 -2.73 12.30
N ILE A 230 -10.87 -1.74 11.55
CA ILE A 230 -10.12 -1.92 10.30
C ILE A 230 -8.72 -1.37 10.47
N LEU A 231 -7.71 -2.22 10.28
CA LEU A 231 -6.31 -1.88 10.27
C LEU A 231 -5.76 -1.99 8.85
N PHE A 232 -5.34 -0.87 8.26
CA PHE A 232 -4.60 -0.87 7.00
C PHE A 232 -3.12 -1.16 7.28
N PHE A 233 -2.66 -2.32 6.84
CA PHE A 233 -1.26 -2.73 6.95
C PHE A 233 -0.53 -2.31 5.67
N ASN A 234 -0.09 -1.04 5.64
CA ASN A 234 0.44 -0.33 4.47
C ASN A 234 1.86 0.17 4.72
N TYR A 235 2.72 0.14 3.68
CA TYR A 235 4.09 0.68 3.73
C TYR A 235 4.24 2.00 2.96
N SER A 236 3.20 2.45 2.33
CA SER A 236 3.16 3.70 1.57
C SER A 236 1.87 4.46 1.89
N ASN A 237 1.86 5.75 1.54
CA ASN A 237 0.64 6.55 1.66
C ASN A 237 -0.39 6.06 0.62
N VAL A 238 -1.38 5.31 1.09
CA VAL A 238 -2.50 4.83 0.28
C VAL A 238 -3.71 5.73 0.47
N ASN A 239 -4.49 5.91 -0.60
CA ASN A 239 -5.73 6.67 -0.52
C ASN A 239 -6.86 5.76 -0.06
N VAL A 240 -7.33 5.96 1.16
CA VAL A 240 -8.43 5.19 1.75
C VAL A 240 -9.77 5.95 1.73
N ASP A 241 -9.79 7.21 1.26
CA ASP A 241 -11.03 7.99 1.18
C ASP A 241 -12.08 7.30 0.35
N GLN A 242 -11.70 6.88 -0.87
CA GLN A 242 -12.64 6.18 -1.76
C GLN A 242 -13.16 4.88 -1.15
N PHE A 243 -12.31 4.16 -0.39
CA PHE A 243 -12.70 2.95 0.31
C PHE A 243 -13.77 3.26 1.38
N ILE A 244 -13.53 4.27 2.21
CA ILE A 244 -14.43 4.70 3.28
C ILE A 244 -15.73 5.28 2.68
N ASP A 245 -15.60 6.12 1.64
CA ASP A 245 -16.74 6.74 0.97
C ASP A 245 -17.65 5.70 0.29
N GLU A 246 -17.07 4.67 -0.33
CA GLU A 246 -17.87 3.60 -0.95
C GLU A 246 -18.61 2.76 0.11
N ILE A 247 -18.01 2.50 1.27
CA ILE A 247 -18.76 1.89 2.40
C ILE A 247 -19.94 2.79 2.79
N ASN A 248 -19.72 4.13 2.84
CA ASN A 248 -20.77 5.11 3.18
C ASN A 248 -21.90 5.19 2.14
N ILE A 249 -21.54 5.20 0.85
CA ILE A 249 -22.49 5.40 -0.25
C ILE A 249 -23.39 4.18 -0.44
N GLN A 250 -22.85 2.99 -0.31
CA GLN A 250 -23.58 1.75 -0.55
C GLN A 250 -24.64 1.44 0.51
N LYS A 251 -24.87 2.34 1.47
CA LYS A 251 -25.97 2.31 2.48
C LYS A 251 -26.55 0.90 2.68
N TYR A 252 -25.70 -0.04 3.08
CA TYR A 252 -26.22 -1.33 3.53
C TYR A 252 -27.06 -1.05 4.76
N LYS A 253 -28.36 -1.26 4.67
CA LYS A 253 -29.43 -0.82 5.57
C LYS A 253 -29.23 -1.07 7.07
N ALA A 254 -28.21 -1.81 7.46
CA ALA A 254 -27.92 -2.21 8.83
C ALA A 254 -26.55 -1.76 9.37
N LEU A 255 -25.68 -1.14 8.54
CA LEU A 255 -24.32 -0.79 8.95
C LEU A 255 -24.25 0.67 9.44
N ASP A 256 -23.92 0.88 10.71
CA ASP A 256 -23.51 2.18 11.23
C ASP A 256 -22.01 2.39 11.04
N ILE A 257 -21.66 3.12 10.01
CA ILE A 257 -20.30 3.38 9.60
C ILE A 257 -19.52 4.22 10.63
N ASN A 258 -20.21 4.98 11.45
CA ASN A 258 -19.58 5.78 12.50
C ASN A 258 -19.12 4.91 13.67
N SER A 259 -19.65 3.70 13.79
CA SER A 259 -19.22 2.72 14.78
C SER A 259 -17.92 2.00 14.39
N ILE A 260 -17.49 2.07 13.10
CA ILE A 260 -16.31 1.39 12.60
C ILE A 260 -15.05 2.20 12.95
N GLY A 261 -14.09 1.56 13.60
CA GLY A 261 -12.77 2.13 13.86
C GLY A 261 -11.80 1.91 12.70
N TYR A 262 -10.98 2.92 12.40
CA TYR A 262 -9.98 2.86 11.34
C TYR A 262 -8.60 3.18 11.90
N TYR A 263 -7.61 2.36 11.53
CA TYR A 263 -6.21 2.49 11.94
C TYR A 263 -5.29 2.17 10.75
N SER A 264 -4.03 2.60 10.81
CA SER A 264 -3.07 2.27 9.77
C SER A 264 -1.66 2.04 10.31
N LEU A 265 -0.85 1.29 9.57
CA LEU A 265 0.57 1.07 9.92
C LEU A 265 1.39 2.35 9.70
N PHE A 266 1.17 3.01 8.57
CA PHE A 266 1.73 4.32 8.22
C PHE A 266 0.61 5.28 7.83
N PRO A 267 0.86 6.61 7.81
CA PRO A 267 -0.13 7.59 7.41
C PRO A 267 -0.79 7.24 6.08
N VAL A 268 -2.09 7.45 6.00
CA VAL A 268 -2.91 7.24 4.81
C VAL A 268 -3.56 8.57 4.40
N LYS A 269 -3.86 8.71 3.11
CA LYS A 269 -4.66 9.84 2.65
C LYS A 269 -6.12 9.59 3.01
N SER A 270 -6.66 10.40 3.91
CA SER A 270 -8.05 10.33 4.32
C SER A 270 -8.57 11.69 4.79
N HIS A 271 -9.84 11.99 4.49
CA HIS A 271 -10.58 13.12 5.07
C HIS A 271 -10.85 12.89 6.57
N LYS A 272 -10.95 11.62 6.99
CA LYS A 272 -11.03 11.25 8.41
C LYS A 272 -9.63 11.23 9.00
N LYS A 273 -9.48 11.70 10.23
CA LYS A 273 -8.24 11.56 10.98
C LYS A 273 -8.07 10.11 11.42
N ILE A 274 -7.26 9.34 10.69
CA ILE A 274 -6.97 7.95 10.98
C ILE A 274 -5.69 7.87 11.82
N PRO A 275 -5.74 7.31 13.04
CA PRO A 275 -4.55 7.03 13.84
C PRO A 275 -3.61 6.06 13.11
N PHE A 276 -2.31 6.31 13.18
CA PHE A 276 -1.30 5.45 12.55
C PHE A 276 -0.21 5.05 13.54
N MET A 277 0.38 3.87 13.31
CA MET A 277 1.37 3.30 14.23
C MET A 277 2.75 3.93 14.07
N ASN A 278 3.14 4.29 12.86
CA ASN A 278 4.48 4.78 12.52
C ASN A 278 4.37 6.01 11.63
N ASN A 279 5.23 6.99 11.88
CA ASN A 279 5.43 8.07 10.93
C ASN A 279 6.38 7.63 9.82
N PHE A 280 6.12 8.09 8.60
CA PHE A 280 7.23 8.20 7.66
C PHE A 280 8.26 9.14 8.30
N ALA A 281 9.52 8.79 8.18
CA ALA A 281 10.56 9.71 8.61
C ALA A 281 10.38 11.03 7.84
N VAL A 282 10.01 12.08 8.55
CA VAL A 282 9.65 13.38 7.95
C VAL A 282 10.73 14.40 8.32
N SER A 283 11.26 15.08 7.32
CA SER A 283 11.99 16.31 7.53
C SER A 283 11.00 17.50 7.55
N SER A 284 11.26 18.48 8.37
CA SER A 284 10.48 19.73 8.42
C SER A 284 10.66 20.63 7.18
N THR A 285 11.57 20.27 6.27
CA THR A 285 11.92 21.06 5.10
C THR A 285 11.73 20.26 3.81
N TYR A 286 10.60 20.46 3.17
CA TYR A 286 10.37 19.95 1.81
C TYR A 286 10.96 20.92 0.77
N ALA A 287 11.45 20.40 -0.35
CA ALA A 287 12.01 21.19 -1.45
C ALA A 287 11.07 22.32 -1.90
N LEU A 288 9.76 22.10 -1.91
CA LEU A 288 8.77 23.12 -2.24
C LEU A 288 8.66 24.22 -1.21
N ASN A 289 8.80 23.91 0.08
CA ASN A 289 8.81 24.94 1.13
C ASN A 289 10.05 25.83 0.99
N SER A 290 11.19 25.25 0.64
CA SER A 290 12.41 26.01 0.33
C SER A 290 12.22 26.87 -0.92
N LEU A 291 11.55 26.37 -1.96
CA LEU A 291 11.23 27.17 -3.16
C LEU A 291 10.20 28.27 -2.85
N LYS A 292 9.21 28.02 -1.99
CA LYS A 292 8.25 29.05 -1.54
C LYS A 292 8.94 30.16 -0.76
N SER A 293 9.93 29.83 0.08
CA SER A 293 10.66 30.81 0.87
C SER A 293 11.45 31.82 0.04
N ILE A 294 11.79 31.47 -1.21
CA ILE A 294 12.45 32.36 -2.18
C ILE A 294 11.48 32.92 -3.24
N ASN A 295 10.17 32.94 -2.96
CA ASN A 295 9.12 33.43 -3.85
C ASN A 295 9.12 32.78 -5.25
N SER A 296 9.58 31.55 -5.38
CA SER A 296 9.56 30.83 -6.66
C SER A 296 8.20 30.25 -6.96
N LYS A 297 7.73 30.41 -8.18
CA LYS A 297 6.54 29.70 -8.70
C LYS A 297 6.96 28.34 -9.21
N CYS A 298 6.33 27.29 -8.69
CA CYS A 298 6.60 25.91 -9.11
C CYS A 298 5.36 25.34 -9.80
N LEU A 299 5.56 24.71 -10.96
CA LEU A 299 4.55 23.92 -11.67
C LEU A 299 5.03 22.47 -11.70
N ILE A 300 4.23 21.57 -11.15
CA ILE A 300 4.50 20.13 -11.17
C ILE A 300 3.54 19.48 -12.16
N LEU A 301 4.08 18.77 -13.14
CA LEU A 301 3.31 18.00 -14.11
C LEU A 301 3.61 16.53 -13.92
N ASP A 302 2.59 15.75 -13.60
CA ASP A 302 2.72 14.30 -13.45
C ASP A 302 1.41 13.59 -13.81
N LYS A 303 1.46 12.27 -13.89
CA LYS A 303 0.29 11.43 -14.14
C LYS A 303 -0.70 11.53 -12.96
N LYS A 304 -2.01 11.65 -13.25
CA LYS A 304 -3.08 11.76 -12.25
C LYS A 304 -2.98 10.71 -11.14
N SER A 305 -2.59 9.48 -11.46
CA SER A 305 -2.41 8.40 -10.47
C SER A 305 -1.27 8.65 -9.46
N ARG A 306 -0.34 9.57 -9.74
CA ARG A 306 0.77 9.94 -8.86
C ARG A 306 0.53 11.23 -8.07
N CYS A 307 -0.51 12.00 -8.42
CA CYS A 307 -0.85 13.23 -7.72
C CYS A 307 -0.92 13.10 -6.18
N PRO A 308 -1.47 12.02 -5.60
CA PRO A 308 -1.49 11.86 -4.15
C PRO A 308 -0.09 11.86 -3.51
N PHE A 309 0.91 11.26 -4.18
CA PHE A 309 2.29 11.23 -3.69
C PHE A 309 2.97 12.57 -3.81
N ILE A 310 2.78 13.26 -4.93
CA ILE A 310 3.34 14.58 -5.16
C ILE A 310 2.80 15.56 -4.14
N ASN A 311 1.49 15.57 -3.91
CA ASN A 311 0.88 16.43 -2.90
C ASN A 311 1.39 16.10 -1.50
N TYR A 312 1.68 14.83 -1.19
CA TYR A 312 2.15 14.44 0.13
C TYR A 312 3.61 14.83 0.38
N TYR A 313 4.49 14.65 -0.61
CA TYR A 313 5.93 14.90 -0.44
C TYR A 313 6.39 16.29 -0.88
N PHE A 314 5.60 17.02 -1.63
CA PHE A 314 6.01 18.31 -2.19
C PHE A 314 5.12 19.49 -1.76
N THR A 315 4.02 19.31 -1.07
CA THR A 315 3.18 20.38 -0.54
C THR A 315 3.22 20.46 0.97
#